data_b08ab8d4b48bdf939135193f4c8ebc2e
#
_entry.id   b08ab8d4b48bdf939135193f4c8ebc2e
#
_cell.length_a   1.000
_cell.length_b   1.000
_cell.length_c   1.000
_cell.angle_alpha   90.00
_cell.angle_beta   90.00
_cell.angle_gamma   90.00
#
_symmetry.space_group_name_H-M   'P 1'
#
loop_
_entity.id
_entity.type
_entity.pdbx_description
1 polymer ?
#
loop_
_entity_poly.entity_id
_entity_poly.type
_entity_poly.pdbx_seq_one_letter_code
_entity_poly.pdbx_strand_id
1 'polypeptide(L)'
;MAPWIPGLRTCLLATETESDKGREKIAAVFRRLIDVTLSDATLNFTLEQSVWPVIHQDEVLLDIFLEEVIKAALSSGFNDEHTETLASIVSAIGTMSLRGKIMSRLRKALNRTSLRPTKYLPENSVWSEICVLLQFCLALSFDSGVQSQIFLPEIFHVVTMLANTGGSEVRLTVHRLLVNSIHSVCTSFNLDEPRLSKLRATLESLSEPRSDIFSTTPTFVRDASSISTSQESGPTLAATENLAALLFETCSVAAPSVDLANAWRSRWMSLVASTAFQNNPAIQPRAFTVMGCLAREEVDDDLLYQVLVALRNSVGRFGDDSNSEMLVAIVTSLSKMMAKLPSASRYGLQLFWLAMSLLRLVPPNLFNCTAMFLESVLTNISTSGDMRGERMVPYLLQGRGQLDDAALPLDDAYGIHFNGENFHFAACACLVRGLTDTITRATALRVLSTFLEMTTGASNSEQHTRDLSSSPYMALILARIVSTDELKDVLWQAGINPDILPDVSQPRPAQDLTAMKDKDLLLNTAIELVDFQYLEDAVQSRSLQWLEELATVRPAVVMHL
;
A
#
# COMPACT_ATOMS: atom_id res chain seq x y z
N MET A 1 -18.07 -14.49 -48.42
CA MET A 1 -17.22 -15.59 -47.92
C MET A 1 -17.50 -16.05 -46.47
N ALA A 2 -18.44 -15.50 -45.78
CA ALA A 2 -18.72 -15.92 -44.38
C ALA A 2 -19.87 -16.93 -44.18
N PRO A 3 -20.51 -17.54 -45.21
CA PRO A 3 -21.67 -18.44 -45.01
C PRO A 3 -21.32 -19.78 -44.35
N TRP A 4 -20.02 -20.13 -44.24
CA TRP A 4 -19.60 -21.38 -43.62
C TRP A 4 -19.47 -21.27 -42.09
N ILE A 5 -19.33 -20.05 -41.52
CA ILE A 5 -19.26 -19.86 -40.07
C ILE A 5 -20.56 -20.25 -39.35
N PRO A 6 -21.75 -19.86 -39.84
CA PRO A 6 -23.01 -20.43 -39.35
C PRO A 6 -23.08 -21.94 -39.48
N GLY A 7 -22.45 -22.51 -40.53
CA GLY A 7 -22.34 -23.95 -40.73
C GLY A 7 -21.52 -24.66 -39.65
N LEU A 8 -20.48 -24.03 -39.11
CA LEU A 8 -19.72 -24.55 -37.95
C LEU A 8 -20.63 -24.69 -36.72
N ARG A 9 -21.50 -23.70 -36.48
CA ARG A 9 -22.51 -23.76 -35.43
C ARG A 9 -23.49 -24.92 -35.64
N THR A 10 -23.98 -25.07 -36.85
CA THR A 10 -24.90 -26.16 -37.20
C THR A 10 -24.24 -27.53 -37.00
N CYS A 11 -22.97 -27.68 -37.33
CA CYS A 11 -22.19 -28.89 -37.05
C CYS A 11 -22.01 -29.17 -35.57
N LEU A 12 -21.85 -28.13 -34.71
CA LEU A 12 -21.82 -28.26 -33.26
C LEU A 12 -23.16 -28.76 -32.71
N LEU A 13 -24.28 -28.21 -33.19
CA LEU A 13 -25.62 -28.56 -32.71
C LEU A 13 -26.11 -29.91 -33.27
N ALA A 14 -25.66 -30.33 -34.45
CA ALA A 14 -26.03 -31.61 -35.08
C ALA A 14 -25.30 -32.84 -34.49
N THR A 15 -24.14 -32.62 -33.88
CA THR A 15 -23.51 -33.65 -33.05
C THR A 15 -24.08 -33.51 -31.66
N GLU A 16 -25.03 -34.32 -31.25
CA GLU A 16 -25.73 -34.40 -29.96
C GLU A 16 -24.86 -34.29 -28.72
N THR A 17 -23.77 -33.67 -28.85
CA THR A 17 -22.76 -33.50 -27.84
C THR A 17 -22.37 -32.03 -27.84
N GLU A 18 -22.77 -31.32 -26.82
CA GLU A 18 -21.82 -30.56 -26.04
C GLU A 18 -20.54 -31.38 -25.75
N SER A 19 -20.28 -32.45 -26.52
CA SER A 19 -19.16 -33.38 -26.35
C SER A 19 -17.88 -32.72 -26.82
N ASP A 20 -16.84 -32.91 -25.99
CA ASP A 20 -15.45 -32.53 -26.23
C ASP A 20 -14.95 -32.75 -27.66
N LYS A 21 -15.50 -33.76 -28.37
CA LYS A 21 -15.16 -34.06 -29.78
C LYS A 21 -15.61 -33.00 -30.79
N GLY A 22 -16.76 -32.37 -30.58
CA GLY A 22 -17.26 -31.29 -31.45
C GLY A 22 -16.43 -30.02 -31.30
N ARG A 23 -16.11 -29.66 -30.05
CA ARG A 23 -15.25 -28.53 -29.73
C ARG A 23 -13.84 -28.71 -30.31
N GLU A 24 -13.24 -29.92 -30.19
CA GLU A 24 -11.92 -30.22 -30.74
C GLU A 24 -11.84 -30.11 -32.26
N LYS A 25 -12.87 -30.52 -32.98
CA LYS A 25 -12.93 -30.34 -34.43
C LYS A 25 -12.95 -28.86 -34.84
N ILE A 26 -13.70 -28.03 -34.12
CA ILE A 26 -13.76 -26.59 -34.39
C ILE A 26 -12.44 -25.92 -33.98
N ALA A 27 -11.86 -26.33 -32.87
CA ALA A 27 -10.55 -25.87 -32.45
C ALA A 27 -9.47 -26.19 -33.50
N ALA A 28 -9.54 -27.38 -34.10
CA ALA A 28 -8.64 -27.76 -35.20
C ALA A 28 -8.83 -26.90 -36.47
N VAL A 29 -10.05 -26.48 -36.78
CA VAL A 29 -10.31 -25.53 -37.88
C VAL A 29 -9.71 -24.16 -37.56
N PHE A 30 -9.95 -23.63 -36.37
CA PHE A 30 -9.37 -22.33 -35.98
C PHE A 30 -7.83 -22.38 -35.92
N ARG A 31 -7.24 -23.45 -35.42
CA ARG A 31 -5.80 -23.67 -35.43
C ARG A 31 -5.23 -23.58 -36.84
N ARG A 32 -5.86 -24.27 -37.79
CA ARG A 32 -5.46 -24.21 -39.20
C ARG A 32 -5.62 -22.83 -39.82
N LEU A 33 -6.68 -22.11 -39.52
CA LEU A 33 -6.86 -20.72 -39.97
C LEU A 33 -5.79 -19.79 -39.39
N ILE A 34 -5.47 -19.94 -38.12
CA ILE A 34 -4.40 -19.20 -37.46
C ILE A 34 -3.05 -19.52 -38.13
N ASP A 35 -2.71 -20.79 -38.33
CA ASP A 35 -1.48 -21.21 -39.00
C ASP A 35 -1.33 -20.61 -40.40
N VAL A 36 -2.42 -20.59 -41.18
CA VAL A 36 -2.44 -19.99 -42.53
C VAL A 36 -2.22 -18.47 -42.42
N THR A 37 -2.88 -17.82 -41.47
CA THR A 37 -2.74 -16.36 -41.29
C THR A 37 -1.30 -15.97 -40.90
N LEU A 38 -0.66 -16.77 -40.05
CA LEU A 38 0.72 -16.55 -39.64
C LEU A 38 1.75 -16.87 -40.75
N SER A 39 1.38 -17.78 -41.67
CA SER A 39 2.26 -18.21 -42.78
C SER A 39 2.25 -17.24 -43.97
N ASP A 40 1.14 -16.53 -44.20
CA ASP A 40 0.94 -15.67 -45.37
C ASP A 40 0.31 -14.33 -45.01
N ALA A 41 1.16 -13.33 -44.91
CA ALA A 41 0.78 -11.95 -44.56
C ALA A 41 -0.24 -11.35 -45.58
N THR A 42 -0.26 -11.82 -46.81
CA THR A 42 -1.22 -11.31 -47.84
C THR A 42 -2.65 -11.73 -47.58
N LEU A 43 -2.83 -12.87 -46.95
CA LEU A 43 -4.16 -13.39 -46.57
C LEU A 43 -4.67 -12.73 -45.29
N ASN A 44 -3.79 -12.24 -44.42
CA ASN A 44 -4.15 -11.62 -43.14
C ASN A 44 -5.15 -10.48 -43.35
N PHE A 45 -4.89 -9.54 -44.24
CA PHE A 45 -5.77 -8.41 -44.53
C PHE A 45 -7.17 -8.87 -45.01
N THR A 46 -7.23 -9.91 -45.85
CA THR A 46 -8.50 -10.43 -46.35
C THR A 46 -9.31 -11.13 -45.24
N LEU A 47 -8.64 -11.85 -44.38
CA LEU A 47 -9.24 -12.56 -43.23
C LEU A 47 -9.72 -11.58 -42.16
N GLU A 48 -8.95 -10.51 -41.88
CA GLU A 48 -9.32 -9.43 -40.96
C GLU A 48 -10.63 -8.75 -41.36
N GLN A 49 -10.86 -8.56 -42.66
CA GLN A 49 -12.07 -7.91 -43.13
C GLN A 49 -13.27 -8.84 -43.29
N SER A 50 -13.06 -10.11 -43.56
CA SER A 50 -14.16 -11.00 -44.02
C SER A 50 -14.47 -12.18 -43.08
N VAL A 51 -13.51 -12.62 -42.25
CA VAL A 51 -13.64 -13.84 -41.43
C VAL A 51 -13.69 -13.51 -39.96
N TRP A 52 -12.68 -12.83 -39.46
CA TRP A 52 -12.54 -12.57 -38.01
C TRP A 52 -13.71 -11.77 -37.43
N PRO A 53 -14.23 -10.70 -38.06
CA PRO A 53 -15.37 -9.95 -37.52
C PRO A 53 -16.68 -10.75 -37.40
N VAL A 54 -16.82 -11.89 -38.09
CA VAL A 54 -18.05 -12.68 -38.05
C VAL A 54 -18.06 -13.68 -36.87
N ILE A 55 -16.88 -14.03 -36.32
CA ILE A 55 -16.77 -15.02 -35.23
C ILE A 55 -17.50 -14.55 -33.96
N HIS A 56 -17.58 -13.24 -33.72
CA HIS A 56 -18.23 -12.69 -32.54
C HIS A 56 -19.75 -12.92 -32.47
N GLN A 57 -20.38 -13.33 -33.60
CA GLN A 57 -21.82 -13.59 -33.64
C GLN A 57 -22.23 -14.82 -32.82
N ASP A 58 -21.26 -15.69 -32.50
CA ASP A 58 -21.47 -16.87 -31.67
C ASP A 58 -20.48 -16.90 -30.48
N GLU A 59 -20.99 -16.83 -29.26
CA GLU A 59 -20.18 -16.81 -28.06
C GLU A 59 -19.34 -18.08 -27.83
N VAL A 60 -19.87 -19.25 -28.24
CA VAL A 60 -19.17 -20.54 -28.12
C VAL A 60 -17.99 -20.59 -29.07
N LEU A 61 -18.22 -20.15 -30.33
CA LEU A 61 -17.14 -20.06 -31.33
C LEU A 61 -16.07 -19.05 -30.89
N LEU A 62 -16.48 -17.93 -30.33
CA LEU A 62 -15.57 -16.91 -29.80
C LEU A 62 -14.70 -17.47 -28.66
N ASP A 63 -15.24 -18.28 -27.76
CA ASP A 63 -14.49 -18.90 -26.67
C ASP A 63 -13.45 -19.91 -27.19
N ILE A 64 -13.85 -20.77 -28.15
CA ILE A 64 -12.94 -21.75 -28.75
C ILE A 64 -11.82 -21.03 -29.53
N PHE A 65 -12.21 -20.01 -30.32
CA PHE A 65 -11.23 -19.19 -31.04
C PHE A 65 -10.23 -18.55 -30.12
N LEU A 66 -10.68 -17.89 -29.04
CA LEU A 66 -9.81 -17.22 -28.08
C LEU A 66 -8.84 -18.20 -27.39
N GLU A 67 -9.30 -19.43 -27.09
CA GLU A 67 -8.41 -20.48 -26.56
C GLU A 67 -7.29 -20.83 -27.55
N GLU A 68 -7.58 -21.00 -28.81
CA GLU A 68 -6.57 -21.38 -29.83
C GLU A 68 -5.62 -20.20 -30.12
N VAL A 69 -6.11 -18.96 -30.14
CA VAL A 69 -5.26 -17.76 -30.28
C VAL A 69 -4.29 -17.61 -29.12
N ILE A 70 -4.76 -17.81 -27.88
CA ILE A 70 -3.89 -17.76 -26.70
C ILE A 70 -2.84 -18.88 -26.75
N LYS A 71 -3.21 -20.10 -27.12
CA LYS A 71 -2.27 -21.22 -27.27
C LYS A 71 -1.21 -20.92 -28.33
N ALA A 72 -1.63 -20.38 -29.49
CA ALA A 72 -0.69 -20.00 -30.54
C ALA A 72 0.28 -18.91 -30.08
N ALA A 73 -0.22 -17.86 -29.42
CA ALA A 73 0.62 -16.79 -28.89
C ALA A 73 1.59 -17.27 -27.79
N LEU A 74 1.16 -18.20 -26.94
CA LEU A 74 2.04 -18.82 -25.94
C LEU A 74 3.16 -19.66 -26.56
N SER A 75 2.92 -20.28 -27.70
CA SER A 75 3.94 -21.06 -28.42
C SER A 75 4.96 -20.18 -29.16
N SER A 76 4.55 -19.00 -29.62
CA SER A 76 5.41 -18.01 -30.29
C SER A 76 6.23 -17.20 -29.29
N GLY A 77 5.64 -16.84 -28.16
CA GLY A 77 6.26 -16.01 -27.13
C GLY A 77 5.79 -14.55 -27.15
N PHE A 78 6.12 -13.85 -26.07
CA PHE A 78 5.81 -12.42 -25.92
C PHE A 78 6.73 -11.58 -26.83
N ASN A 79 6.19 -10.56 -27.51
CA ASN A 79 6.89 -9.70 -28.48
C ASN A 79 7.42 -10.41 -29.74
N ASP A 80 6.91 -11.55 -30.09
CA ASP A 80 7.17 -12.17 -31.39
C ASP A 80 6.23 -11.59 -32.46
N GLU A 81 6.68 -11.53 -33.73
CA GLU A 81 5.91 -11.02 -34.87
C GLU A 81 4.56 -11.76 -35.03
N HIS A 82 4.57 -13.07 -34.76
CA HIS A 82 3.35 -13.86 -34.77
C HIS A 82 2.37 -13.42 -33.67
N THR A 83 2.87 -13.10 -32.47
CA THR A 83 2.01 -12.64 -31.39
C THR A 83 1.43 -11.25 -31.68
N GLU A 84 2.17 -10.37 -32.36
CA GLU A 84 1.67 -9.08 -32.84
C GLU A 84 0.57 -9.28 -33.89
N THR A 85 0.75 -10.21 -34.83
CA THR A 85 -0.25 -10.57 -35.82
C THR A 85 -1.52 -11.11 -35.15
N LEU A 86 -1.39 -11.98 -34.15
CA LEU A 86 -2.51 -12.49 -33.36
C LEU A 86 -3.23 -11.38 -32.58
N ALA A 87 -2.49 -10.40 -32.05
CA ALA A 87 -3.06 -9.23 -31.39
C ALA A 87 -3.85 -8.34 -32.36
N SER A 88 -3.39 -8.21 -33.63
CA SER A 88 -4.13 -7.54 -34.71
C SER A 88 -5.47 -8.25 -35.01
N ILE A 89 -5.47 -9.58 -35.10
CA ILE A 89 -6.68 -10.37 -35.28
C ILE A 89 -7.68 -10.13 -34.14
N VAL A 90 -7.20 -10.15 -32.88
CA VAL A 90 -8.01 -9.86 -31.70
C VAL A 90 -8.59 -8.44 -31.77
N SER A 91 -7.80 -7.47 -32.23
CA SER A 91 -8.23 -6.08 -32.40
C SER A 91 -9.29 -5.94 -33.49
N ALA A 92 -9.16 -6.66 -34.60
CA ALA A 92 -10.13 -6.65 -35.71
C ALA A 92 -11.52 -7.16 -35.28
N ILE A 93 -11.60 -8.11 -34.36
CA ILE A 93 -12.87 -8.56 -33.76
C ILE A 93 -13.42 -7.49 -32.81
N GLY A 94 -12.63 -6.94 -31.93
CA GLY A 94 -12.79 -5.75 -31.09
C GLY A 94 -14.09 -5.59 -30.30
N THR A 95 -14.90 -6.65 -30.12
CA THR A 95 -16.22 -6.56 -29.49
C THR A 95 -16.14 -6.47 -27.96
N MET A 96 -17.21 -5.95 -27.32
CA MET A 96 -17.34 -5.88 -25.85
C MET A 96 -17.22 -7.26 -25.18
N SER A 97 -17.85 -8.29 -25.79
CA SER A 97 -17.77 -9.66 -25.28
C SER A 97 -16.33 -10.15 -25.26
N LEU A 98 -15.58 -9.96 -26.35
CA LEU A 98 -14.17 -10.35 -26.43
C LEU A 98 -13.30 -9.62 -25.42
N ARG A 99 -13.48 -8.29 -25.27
CA ARG A 99 -12.77 -7.48 -24.26
C ARG A 99 -13.02 -8.02 -22.86
N GLY A 100 -14.28 -8.28 -22.51
CA GLY A 100 -14.67 -8.84 -21.22
C GLY A 100 -14.06 -10.23 -20.98
N LYS A 101 -14.03 -11.09 -21.99
CA LYS A 101 -13.43 -12.42 -21.92
C LYS A 101 -11.91 -12.35 -21.69
N ILE A 102 -11.19 -11.52 -22.44
CA ILE A 102 -9.74 -11.33 -22.28
C ILE A 102 -9.41 -10.75 -20.89
N MET A 103 -10.12 -9.71 -20.46
CA MET A 103 -9.94 -9.11 -19.15
C MET A 103 -10.24 -10.10 -18.01
N SER A 104 -11.30 -10.91 -18.16
CA SER A 104 -11.62 -11.98 -17.22
C SER A 104 -10.53 -13.05 -17.15
N ARG A 105 -9.96 -13.44 -18.31
CA ARG A 105 -8.84 -14.40 -18.36
C ARG A 105 -7.58 -13.84 -17.72
N LEU A 106 -7.24 -12.59 -17.98
CA LEU A 106 -6.08 -11.91 -17.37
C LEU A 106 -6.22 -11.88 -15.83
N ARG A 107 -7.40 -11.52 -15.33
CA ARG A 107 -7.67 -11.57 -13.89
C ARG A 107 -7.55 -12.98 -13.31
N LYS A 108 -8.11 -13.98 -14.01
CA LYS A 108 -7.99 -15.39 -13.61
C LYS A 108 -6.53 -15.86 -13.63
N ALA A 109 -5.74 -15.42 -14.61
CA ALA A 109 -4.31 -15.71 -14.67
C ALA A 109 -3.56 -15.08 -13.49
N LEU A 110 -3.82 -13.81 -13.16
CA LEU A 110 -3.28 -13.17 -11.95
C LEU A 110 -3.68 -13.90 -10.68
N ASN A 111 -4.92 -14.32 -10.52
CA ASN A 111 -5.37 -15.07 -9.34
C ASN A 111 -4.71 -16.45 -9.25
N ARG A 112 -4.49 -17.13 -10.39
CA ARG A 112 -3.80 -18.44 -10.41
C ARG A 112 -2.34 -18.39 -9.95
N THR A 113 -1.69 -17.21 -9.98
CA THR A 113 -0.34 -17.06 -9.45
C THR A 113 -0.27 -17.34 -7.93
N SER A 114 -1.39 -17.22 -7.21
CA SER A 114 -1.48 -17.57 -5.78
C SER A 114 -1.50 -19.07 -5.48
N LEU A 115 -1.80 -19.90 -6.47
CA LEU A 115 -1.81 -21.38 -6.29
C LEU A 115 -0.41 -21.95 -6.14
N ARG A 116 0.58 -21.34 -6.79
CA ARG A 116 2.01 -21.64 -6.65
C ARG A 116 2.77 -20.34 -6.53
N PRO A 117 2.73 -19.70 -5.36
CA PRO A 117 3.30 -18.37 -5.19
C PRO A 117 4.82 -18.40 -5.35
N THR A 118 5.33 -17.35 -6.01
CA THR A 118 6.75 -17.08 -6.20
C THR A 118 7.11 -15.77 -5.54
N LYS A 119 8.39 -15.56 -5.22
CA LYS A 119 8.86 -14.29 -4.67
C LYS A 119 8.72 -13.15 -5.70
N TYR A 120 9.05 -13.45 -6.94
CA TYR A 120 8.95 -12.53 -8.08
C TYR A 120 7.92 -13.06 -9.08
N LEU A 121 7.03 -12.20 -9.54
CA LEU A 121 5.95 -12.57 -10.44
C LEU A 121 6.44 -13.15 -11.79
N PRO A 122 7.52 -12.63 -12.41
CA PRO A 122 8.08 -13.20 -13.65
C PRO A 122 8.55 -14.66 -13.55
N GLU A 123 8.84 -15.16 -12.34
CA GLU A 123 9.23 -16.55 -12.11
C GLU A 123 8.03 -17.51 -12.07
N ASN A 124 6.82 -16.98 -12.02
CA ASN A 124 5.61 -17.79 -11.95
C ASN A 124 5.30 -18.46 -13.29
N SER A 125 4.89 -19.72 -13.25
CA SER A 125 4.57 -20.50 -14.45
C SER A 125 3.43 -19.91 -15.30
N VAL A 126 2.60 -19.04 -14.73
CA VAL A 126 1.50 -18.35 -15.42
C VAL A 126 1.95 -17.03 -16.07
N TRP A 127 3.20 -16.60 -15.84
CA TRP A 127 3.69 -15.29 -16.28
C TRP A 127 3.59 -15.07 -17.80
N SER A 128 3.97 -16.06 -18.60
CA SER A 128 3.89 -15.96 -20.06
C SER A 128 2.44 -15.72 -20.55
N GLU A 129 1.45 -16.35 -19.92
CA GLU A 129 0.04 -16.13 -20.22
C GLU A 129 -0.40 -14.71 -19.86
N ILE A 130 0.06 -14.19 -18.72
CA ILE A 130 -0.20 -12.80 -18.32
C ILE A 130 0.36 -11.82 -19.34
N CYS A 131 1.59 -12.02 -19.83
CA CYS A 131 2.22 -11.17 -20.84
C CYS A 131 1.46 -11.16 -22.16
N VAL A 132 1.07 -12.33 -22.67
CA VAL A 132 0.27 -12.46 -23.91
C VAL A 132 -1.08 -11.76 -23.76
N LEU A 133 -1.77 -11.97 -22.65
CA LEU A 133 -3.07 -11.33 -22.41
C LEU A 133 -2.95 -9.81 -22.24
N LEU A 134 -1.84 -9.31 -21.68
CA LEU A 134 -1.54 -7.87 -21.64
C LEU A 134 -1.38 -7.29 -23.04
N GLN A 135 -0.69 -7.99 -23.94
CA GLN A 135 -0.53 -7.54 -25.33
C GLN A 135 -1.87 -7.49 -26.05
N PHE A 136 -2.75 -8.44 -25.83
CA PHE A 136 -4.12 -8.41 -26.36
C PHE A 136 -4.95 -7.27 -25.76
N CYS A 137 -4.82 -6.99 -24.45
CA CYS A 137 -5.44 -5.83 -23.82
C CYS A 137 -4.93 -4.52 -24.43
N LEU A 138 -3.62 -4.42 -24.71
CA LEU A 138 -3.04 -3.25 -25.37
C LEU A 138 -3.60 -3.06 -26.77
N ALA A 139 -3.63 -4.11 -27.58
CA ALA A 139 -4.18 -4.06 -28.94
C ALA A 139 -5.66 -3.61 -28.95
N LEU A 140 -6.45 -4.06 -27.98
CA LEU A 140 -7.83 -3.66 -27.80
C LEU A 140 -8.00 -2.25 -27.20
N SER A 141 -6.96 -1.63 -26.65
CA SER A 141 -7.04 -0.30 -26.02
C SER A 141 -7.07 0.84 -27.04
N PHE A 142 -6.69 0.59 -28.29
CA PHE A 142 -6.77 1.56 -29.37
C PHE A 142 -8.22 1.71 -29.85
N ASP A 143 -8.60 2.93 -30.21
CA ASP A 143 -9.89 3.29 -30.82
C ASP A 143 -11.12 2.64 -30.17
N SER A 144 -11.15 2.63 -28.85
CA SER A 144 -12.15 1.86 -28.11
C SER A 144 -13.41 2.64 -27.72
N GLY A 145 -13.43 3.95 -27.90
CA GLY A 145 -14.59 4.80 -27.61
C GLY A 145 -15.22 4.56 -26.23
N VAL A 146 -16.54 4.64 -26.13
CA VAL A 146 -17.32 4.44 -24.89
C VAL A 146 -17.10 3.05 -24.26
N GLN A 147 -16.72 2.05 -25.05
CA GLN A 147 -16.57 0.67 -24.58
C GLN A 147 -15.39 0.48 -23.62
N SER A 148 -14.33 1.30 -23.71
CA SER A 148 -13.15 1.19 -22.83
C SER A 148 -13.45 1.55 -21.39
N GLN A 149 -14.43 2.40 -21.17
CA GLN A 149 -14.75 2.95 -19.86
C GLN A 149 -15.31 1.89 -18.90
N ILE A 150 -16.02 0.91 -19.44
CA ILE A 150 -16.63 -0.18 -18.65
C ILE A 150 -15.56 -1.01 -17.96
N PHE A 151 -14.38 -1.16 -18.57
CA PHE A 151 -13.27 -1.95 -18.04
C PHE A 151 -12.19 -1.10 -17.37
N LEU A 152 -12.41 0.19 -17.16
CA LEU A 152 -11.44 1.09 -16.55
C LEU A 152 -10.98 0.62 -15.14
N PRO A 153 -11.89 0.18 -14.25
CA PRO A 153 -11.50 -0.38 -12.94
C PRO A 153 -10.61 -1.61 -13.05
N GLU A 154 -10.90 -2.51 -14.00
CA GLU A 154 -10.11 -3.71 -14.26
C GLU A 154 -8.72 -3.35 -14.82
N ILE A 155 -8.64 -2.37 -15.71
CA ILE A 155 -7.37 -1.87 -16.24
C ILE A 155 -6.55 -1.24 -15.14
N PHE A 156 -7.14 -0.39 -14.29
CA PHE A 156 -6.44 0.23 -13.16
C PHE A 156 -5.94 -0.82 -12.15
N HIS A 157 -6.74 -1.86 -11.90
CA HIS A 157 -6.31 -2.98 -11.08
C HIS A 157 -5.08 -3.69 -11.70
N VAL A 158 -5.16 -4.08 -12.96
CA VAL A 158 -4.06 -4.77 -13.67
C VAL A 158 -2.80 -3.89 -13.70
N VAL A 159 -2.95 -2.61 -14.05
CA VAL A 159 -1.84 -1.65 -14.12
C VAL A 159 -1.15 -1.51 -12.77
N THR A 160 -1.90 -1.33 -11.68
CA THR A 160 -1.31 -1.18 -10.34
C THR A 160 -0.64 -2.46 -9.82
N MET A 161 -1.13 -3.64 -10.22
CA MET A 161 -0.50 -4.90 -9.86
C MET A 161 0.77 -5.20 -10.67
N LEU A 162 0.84 -4.75 -11.93
CA LEU A 162 1.90 -5.11 -12.88
C LEU A 162 2.87 -3.96 -13.19
N ALA A 163 2.60 -2.72 -12.78
CA ALA A 163 3.51 -1.58 -12.97
C ALA A 163 4.92 -1.94 -12.49
N ASN A 164 5.92 -1.57 -13.30
CA ASN A 164 7.34 -1.82 -12.99
C ASN A 164 7.71 -3.31 -12.75
N THR A 165 6.90 -4.25 -13.26
CA THR A 165 7.15 -5.69 -13.13
C THR A 165 7.62 -6.28 -14.45
N GLY A 166 8.56 -7.21 -14.40
CA GLY A 166 9.10 -7.89 -15.59
C GLY A 166 10.07 -7.04 -16.40
N GLY A 167 10.38 -7.50 -17.60
CA GLY A 167 11.29 -6.83 -18.54
C GLY A 167 10.76 -5.48 -19.04
N SER A 168 11.65 -4.72 -19.72
CA SER A 168 11.33 -3.38 -20.26
C SER A 168 10.08 -3.38 -21.15
N GLU A 169 9.92 -4.40 -21.98
CA GLU A 169 8.81 -4.50 -22.92
C GLU A 169 7.46 -4.69 -22.23
N VAL A 170 7.42 -5.52 -21.17
CA VAL A 170 6.18 -5.69 -20.39
C VAL A 170 5.82 -4.38 -19.67
N ARG A 171 6.81 -3.71 -19.09
CA ARG A 171 6.61 -2.41 -18.43
C ARG A 171 6.09 -1.36 -19.43
N LEU A 172 6.64 -1.33 -20.63
CA LEU A 172 6.18 -0.46 -21.70
C LEU A 172 4.75 -0.80 -22.14
N THR A 173 4.41 -2.08 -22.23
CA THR A 173 3.06 -2.54 -22.56
C THR A 173 2.04 -2.09 -21.50
N VAL A 174 2.35 -2.25 -20.21
CA VAL A 174 1.49 -1.78 -19.11
C VAL A 174 1.34 -0.25 -19.14
N HIS A 175 2.41 0.49 -19.38
CA HIS A 175 2.41 1.94 -19.52
C HIS A 175 1.52 2.40 -20.69
N ARG A 176 1.73 1.83 -21.88
CA ARG A 176 0.94 2.14 -23.08
C ARG A 176 -0.54 1.81 -22.88
N LEU A 177 -0.86 0.69 -22.23
CA LEU A 177 -2.24 0.33 -21.89
C LEU A 177 -2.91 1.40 -21.05
N LEU A 178 -2.21 1.93 -20.03
CA LEU A 178 -2.73 3.01 -19.19
C LEU A 178 -2.94 4.30 -19.99
N VAL A 179 -1.93 4.73 -20.75
CA VAL A 179 -1.98 5.97 -21.55
C VAL A 179 -3.14 5.91 -22.55
N ASN A 180 -3.28 4.81 -23.28
CA ASN A 180 -4.37 4.62 -24.23
C ASN A 180 -5.75 4.65 -23.55
N SER A 181 -5.86 4.05 -22.36
CA SER A 181 -7.11 4.04 -21.60
C SER A 181 -7.53 5.44 -21.17
N ILE A 182 -6.59 6.28 -20.72
CA ILE A 182 -6.87 7.67 -20.35
C ILE A 182 -7.19 8.49 -21.60
N HIS A 183 -6.47 8.33 -22.72
CA HIS A 183 -6.79 8.96 -24.00
C HIS A 183 -8.20 8.62 -24.46
N SER A 184 -8.57 7.36 -24.39
CA SER A 184 -9.92 6.91 -24.77
C SER A 184 -11.00 7.58 -23.93
N VAL A 185 -10.77 7.78 -22.64
CA VAL A 185 -11.69 8.52 -21.76
C VAL A 185 -11.81 9.99 -22.19
N CYS A 186 -10.68 10.65 -22.50
CA CYS A 186 -10.69 12.04 -22.97
C CYS A 186 -11.51 12.23 -24.25
N THR A 187 -11.55 11.24 -25.12
CA THR A 187 -12.27 11.31 -26.41
C THR A 187 -13.70 10.82 -26.35
N SER A 188 -14.04 10.01 -25.36
CA SER A 188 -15.33 9.32 -25.27
C SER A 188 -16.42 10.13 -24.58
N PHE A 189 -16.04 10.94 -23.59
CA PHE A 189 -16.97 11.77 -22.84
C PHE A 189 -16.88 13.23 -23.27
N ASN A 190 -18.01 13.90 -23.25
CA ASN A 190 -18.06 15.35 -23.43
C ASN A 190 -17.71 16.03 -22.09
N LEU A 191 -16.42 15.99 -21.75
CA LEU A 191 -15.89 16.59 -20.54
C LEU A 191 -15.70 18.10 -20.73
N ASP A 192 -15.87 18.86 -19.65
CA ASP A 192 -15.55 20.28 -19.63
C ASP A 192 -14.03 20.54 -19.70
N GLU A 193 -13.65 21.74 -20.17
CA GLU A 193 -12.22 22.07 -20.36
C GLU A 193 -11.37 21.96 -19.09
N PRO A 194 -11.83 22.30 -17.87
CA PRO A 194 -11.05 22.08 -16.65
C PRO A 194 -10.71 20.63 -16.39
N ARG A 195 -11.63 19.70 -16.66
CA ARG A 195 -11.40 18.24 -16.52
C ARG A 195 -10.46 17.73 -17.59
N LEU A 196 -10.66 18.14 -18.84
CA LEU A 196 -9.74 17.79 -19.93
C LEU A 196 -8.33 18.28 -19.68
N SER A 197 -8.16 19.50 -19.16
CA SER A 197 -6.86 20.05 -18.80
C SER A 197 -6.17 19.21 -17.73
N LYS A 198 -6.89 18.78 -16.70
CA LYS A 198 -6.34 17.88 -15.66
C LYS A 198 -5.94 16.52 -16.22
N LEU A 199 -6.76 15.91 -17.08
CA LEU A 199 -6.41 14.62 -17.70
C LEU A 199 -5.21 14.75 -18.64
N ARG A 200 -5.06 15.86 -19.38
CA ARG A 200 -3.87 16.16 -20.17
C ARG A 200 -2.63 16.29 -19.29
N ALA A 201 -2.71 17.03 -18.19
CA ALA A 201 -1.61 17.11 -17.23
C ALA A 201 -1.23 15.74 -16.63
N THR A 202 -2.21 14.88 -16.39
CA THR A 202 -1.98 13.49 -15.97
C THR A 202 -1.23 12.70 -17.05
N LEU A 203 -1.63 12.83 -18.32
CA LEU A 203 -0.95 12.18 -19.44
C LEU A 203 0.48 12.69 -19.63
N GLU A 204 0.69 13.99 -19.47
CA GLU A 204 2.03 14.61 -19.51
C GLU A 204 2.92 14.05 -18.40
N SER A 205 2.42 13.98 -17.17
CA SER A 205 3.18 13.41 -16.04
C SER A 205 3.52 11.93 -16.22
N LEU A 206 2.67 11.17 -16.88
CA LEU A 206 2.93 9.76 -17.23
C LEU A 206 3.93 9.62 -18.38
N SER A 207 3.98 10.60 -19.29
CA SER A 207 4.84 10.56 -20.47
C SER A 207 6.29 10.98 -20.19
N GLU A 208 6.55 11.60 -19.02
CA GLU A 208 7.92 11.99 -18.66
C GLU A 208 8.81 10.75 -18.43
N PRO A 209 9.98 10.67 -19.11
CA PRO A 209 10.88 9.50 -19.04
C PRO A 209 11.48 9.28 -17.64
N ARG A 210 11.39 10.27 -16.76
CA ARG A 210 11.89 10.25 -15.37
C ARG A 210 10.78 10.14 -14.33
N SER A 211 9.58 9.77 -14.76
CA SER A 211 8.50 9.56 -13.82
C SER A 211 8.86 8.41 -12.88
N ASP A 212 8.96 8.68 -11.58
CA ASP A 212 9.15 7.67 -10.52
C ASP A 212 8.00 6.66 -10.50
N ILE A 213 6.93 6.94 -11.22
CA ILE A 213 5.72 6.12 -11.33
C ILE A 213 5.96 4.93 -12.28
N PHE A 214 6.60 5.19 -13.44
CA PHE A 214 6.93 4.15 -14.43
C PHE A 214 8.41 4.23 -14.81
N SER A 215 9.23 3.36 -14.25
CA SER A 215 10.61 3.19 -14.68
C SER A 215 10.65 2.32 -15.94
N THR A 216 10.73 2.96 -17.11
CA THR A 216 10.90 2.25 -18.40
C THR A 216 12.36 1.89 -18.67
N THR A 217 13.30 2.55 -17.99
CA THR A 217 14.72 2.27 -18.09
C THR A 217 15.19 1.37 -16.94
N PRO A 218 16.05 0.37 -17.21
CA PRO A 218 16.73 -0.35 -16.14
C PRO A 218 17.60 0.66 -15.38
N THR A 219 17.28 0.93 -14.14
CA THR A 219 18.13 1.72 -13.24
C THR A 219 19.38 0.89 -12.96
N PHE A 220 20.42 1.08 -13.77
CA PHE A 220 21.77 0.68 -13.42
C PHE A 220 22.24 1.61 -12.30
N VAL A 221 21.96 1.26 -11.06
CA VAL A 221 22.70 1.81 -9.94
C VAL A 221 24.11 1.23 -10.04
N ARG A 222 25.00 2.06 -10.55
CA ARG A 222 26.44 1.80 -10.62
C ARG A 222 27.03 1.98 -9.23
N ASP A 223 26.76 1.04 -8.32
CA ASP A 223 27.61 0.87 -7.16
C ASP A 223 28.65 -0.22 -7.47
N ALA A 224 29.86 0.28 -7.73
CA ALA A 224 31.01 -0.48 -8.19
C ALA A 224 31.69 -1.30 -7.08
N SER A 225 30.94 -2.02 -6.24
CA SER A 225 31.54 -2.86 -5.19
C SER A 225 30.79 -4.13 -4.78
N SER A 226 29.82 -4.60 -5.57
CA SER A 226 29.30 -5.97 -5.34
C SER A 226 29.00 -6.66 -6.67
N ILE A 227 29.84 -7.63 -6.98
CA ILE A 227 29.54 -8.70 -7.94
C ILE A 227 28.41 -9.52 -7.32
N SER A 228 27.18 -9.14 -7.57
CA SER A 228 26.01 -9.97 -7.29
C SER A 228 24.94 -9.66 -8.33
N THR A 229 24.68 -10.68 -9.13
CA THR A 229 23.46 -10.96 -9.91
C THR A 229 22.47 -9.81 -9.98
N SER A 230 22.17 -9.39 -11.20
CA SER A 230 21.09 -8.46 -11.55
C SER A 230 19.79 -8.80 -10.81
N GLN A 231 19.67 -8.33 -9.58
CA GLN A 231 18.37 -8.29 -8.90
C GLN A 231 17.56 -7.21 -9.61
N GLU A 232 16.57 -7.64 -10.40
CA GLU A 232 15.48 -6.79 -10.82
C GLU A 232 14.79 -6.32 -9.54
N SER A 233 15.15 -5.11 -9.08
CA SER A 233 14.45 -4.48 -7.96
C SER A 233 13.01 -4.25 -8.41
N GLY A 234 12.07 -4.91 -7.75
CA GLY A 234 10.64 -4.69 -7.95
C GLY A 234 10.28 -3.22 -7.69
N PRO A 235 9.09 -2.76 -8.12
CA PRO A 235 8.65 -1.40 -7.88
C PRO A 235 8.57 -1.13 -6.39
N THR A 236 8.99 0.04 -5.95
CA THR A 236 8.84 0.46 -4.56
C THR A 236 7.37 0.63 -4.20
N LEU A 237 7.00 0.37 -2.96
CA LEU A 237 5.63 0.62 -2.48
C LEU A 237 5.22 2.08 -2.67
N ALA A 238 6.16 3.04 -2.54
CA ALA A 238 5.94 4.46 -2.80
C ALA A 238 5.54 4.74 -4.25
N ALA A 239 6.18 4.11 -5.23
CA ALA A 239 5.80 4.25 -6.64
C ALA A 239 4.38 3.69 -6.90
N THR A 240 4.04 2.56 -6.28
CA THR A 240 2.69 1.98 -6.35
C THR A 240 1.66 2.91 -5.70
N GLU A 241 2.00 3.55 -4.59
CA GLU A 241 1.15 4.51 -3.90
C GLU A 241 0.88 5.74 -4.76
N ASN A 242 1.93 6.33 -5.34
CA ASN A 242 1.82 7.50 -6.23
C ASN A 242 0.95 7.18 -7.45
N LEU A 243 1.15 6.02 -8.07
CA LEU A 243 0.34 5.55 -9.17
C LEU A 243 -1.13 5.38 -8.76
N ALA A 244 -1.39 4.72 -7.64
CA ALA A 244 -2.75 4.50 -7.14
C ALA A 244 -3.47 5.83 -6.83
N ALA A 245 -2.77 6.80 -6.23
CA ALA A 245 -3.30 8.12 -5.94
C ALA A 245 -3.66 8.88 -7.22
N LEU A 246 -2.78 8.85 -8.24
CA LEU A 246 -3.03 9.44 -9.54
C LEU A 246 -4.25 8.83 -10.23
N LEU A 247 -4.38 7.50 -10.22
CA LEU A 247 -5.51 6.80 -10.84
C LEU A 247 -6.82 7.03 -10.08
N PHE A 248 -6.76 7.14 -8.76
CA PHE A 248 -7.91 7.49 -7.93
C PHE A 248 -8.45 8.88 -8.29
N GLU A 249 -7.57 9.86 -8.47
CA GLU A 249 -7.96 11.19 -8.93
C GLU A 249 -8.49 11.14 -10.37
N THR A 250 -7.86 10.35 -11.23
CA THR A 250 -8.33 10.13 -12.61
C THR A 250 -9.78 9.65 -12.65
N CYS A 251 -10.19 8.73 -11.76
CA CYS A 251 -11.60 8.31 -11.65
C CYS A 251 -12.55 9.49 -11.42
N SER A 252 -12.17 10.43 -10.55
CA SER A 252 -13.01 11.60 -10.23
C SER A 252 -13.12 12.59 -11.38
N VAL A 253 -12.01 12.79 -12.09
CA VAL A 253 -11.92 13.77 -13.18
C VAL A 253 -12.55 13.24 -14.46
N ALA A 254 -12.34 11.94 -14.75
CA ALA A 254 -12.77 11.29 -15.97
C ALA A 254 -14.26 10.92 -15.99
N ALA A 255 -14.86 10.70 -14.83
CA ALA A 255 -16.27 10.30 -14.75
C ALA A 255 -17.20 11.49 -15.03
N PRO A 256 -18.21 11.33 -15.89
CA PRO A 256 -19.21 12.36 -16.14
C PRO A 256 -20.09 12.68 -14.91
N SER A 257 -20.23 11.73 -13.97
CA SER A 257 -20.98 11.90 -12.73
C SER A 257 -20.23 11.36 -11.52
N VAL A 258 -20.58 11.85 -10.34
CA VAL A 258 -20.04 11.35 -9.05
C VAL A 258 -20.41 9.88 -8.86
N ASP A 259 -21.63 9.48 -9.22
CA ASP A 259 -22.10 8.10 -9.08
C ASP A 259 -21.24 7.13 -9.91
N LEU A 260 -20.89 7.52 -11.13
CA LEU A 260 -20.02 6.68 -11.98
C LEU A 260 -18.59 6.62 -11.43
N ALA A 261 -18.07 7.73 -10.91
CA ALA A 261 -16.77 7.73 -10.24
C ALA A 261 -16.75 6.75 -9.05
N ASN A 262 -17.79 6.79 -8.22
CA ASN A 262 -17.94 5.92 -7.06
C ASN A 262 -18.13 4.45 -7.48
N ALA A 263 -18.89 4.18 -8.56
CA ALA A 263 -19.05 2.84 -9.11
C ALA A 263 -17.69 2.26 -9.59
N TRP A 264 -16.87 3.06 -10.28
CA TRP A 264 -15.53 2.65 -10.71
C TRP A 264 -14.61 2.37 -9.53
N ARG A 265 -14.61 3.23 -8.51
CA ARG A 265 -13.79 3.06 -7.31
C ARG A 265 -14.19 1.83 -6.51
N SER A 266 -15.50 1.64 -6.29
CA SER A 266 -16.04 0.48 -5.58
C SER A 266 -15.70 -0.82 -6.31
N ARG A 267 -15.83 -0.82 -7.65
CA ARG A 267 -15.44 -1.97 -8.48
C ARG A 267 -13.94 -2.25 -8.37
N TRP A 268 -13.11 -1.20 -8.47
CA TRP A 268 -11.65 -1.33 -8.32
C TRP A 268 -11.28 -1.83 -6.93
N MET A 269 -11.88 -1.28 -5.87
CA MET A 269 -11.69 -1.73 -4.49
C MET A 269 -12.00 -3.22 -4.31
N SER A 270 -13.12 -3.70 -4.88
CA SER A 270 -13.48 -5.12 -4.85
C SER A 270 -12.44 -6.02 -5.52
N LEU A 271 -11.84 -5.57 -6.63
CA LEU A 271 -10.77 -6.30 -7.32
C LEU A 271 -9.49 -6.35 -6.49
N VAL A 272 -9.11 -5.21 -5.93
CA VAL A 272 -7.93 -5.08 -5.08
C VAL A 272 -8.07 -5.91 -3.81
N ALA A 273 -9.22 -5.85 -3.13
CA ALA A 273 -9.49 -6.65 -1.93
C ALA A 273 -9.38 -8.15 -2.23
N SER A 274 -9.95 -8.61 -3.35
CA SER A 274 -9.81 -10.01 -3.74
C SER A 274 -8.37 -10.46 -3.95
N THR A 275 -7.48 -9.56 -4.34
CA THR A 275 -6.04 -9.83 -4.53
C THR A 275 -5.27 -9.72 -3.22
N ALA A 276 -5.56 -8.71 -2.39
CA ALA A 276 -4.88 -8.44 -1.13
C ALA A 276 -5.01 -9.60 -0.13
N PHE A 277 -6.15 -10.29 -0.13
CA PHE A 277 -6.40 -11.40 0.78
C PHE A 277 -6.01 -12.78 0.23
N GLN A 278 -5.42 -12.84 -0.97
CA GLN A 278 -4.80 -14.05 -1.51
C GLN A 278 -3.34 -14.17 -1.06
N ASN A 279 -2.89 -15.40 -0.80
CA ASN A 279 -1.50 -15.63 -0.43
C ASN A 279 -0.58 -15.56 -1.67
N ASN A 280 -0.19 -14.36 -2.07
CA ASN A 280 0.71 -14.12 -3.20
C ASN A 280 1.73 -13.03 -2.87
N PRO A 281 2.91 -13.38 -2.34
CA PRO A 281 3.90 -12.42 -1.88
C PRO A 281 4.40 -11.45 -2.98
N ALA A 282 4.31 -11.84 -4.25
CA ALA A 282 4.77 -11.00 -5.36
C ALA A 282 3.89 -9.78 -5.64
N ILE A 283 2.58 -9.83 -5.33
CA ILE A 283 1.63 -8.74 -5.63
C ILE A 283 0.83 -8.27 -4.41
N GLN A 284 0.81 -9.05 -3.35
CA GLN A 284 0.03 -8.78 -2.14
C GLN A 284 0.40 -7.44 -1.47
N PRO A 285 1.69 -7.07 -1.30
CA PRO A 285 2.07 -5.78 -0.74
C PRO A 285 1.52 -4.60 -1.55
N ARG A 286 1.55 -4.69 -2.88
CA ARG A 286 0.97 -3.67 -3.78
C ARG A 286 -0.53 -3.57 -3.61
N ALA A 287 -1.21 -4.71 -3.53
CA ALA A 287 -2.67 -4.74 -3.33
C ALA A 287 -3.06 -4.05 -2.02
N PHE A 288 -2.33 -4.26 -0.91
CA PHE A 288 -2.58 -3.52 0.33
C PHE A 288 -2.32 -2.03 0.18
N THR A 289 -1.23 -1.63 -0.49
CA THR A 289 -0.92 -0.22 -0.74
C THR A 289 -2.04 0.47 -1.53
N VAL A 290 -2.52 -0.17 -2.60
CA VAL A 290 -3.64 0.34 -3.42
C VAL A 290 -4.93 0.37 -2.61
N MET A 291 -5.22 -0.67 -1.81
CA MET A 291 -6.37 -0.71 -0.91
C MET A 291 -6.39 0.47 0.05
N GLY A 292 -5.27 0.80 0.68
CA GLY A 292 -5.15 1.97 1.54
C GLY A 292 -5.42 3.29 0.81
N CYS A 293 -5.03 3.40 -0.47
CA CYS A 293 -5.34 4.59 -1.29
C CYS A 293 -6.84 4.70 -1.62
N LEU A 294 -7.51 3.57 -1.87
CA LEU A 294 -8.93 3.51 -2.21
C LEU A 294 -9.85 3.67 -1.00
N ALA A 295 -9.39 3.27 0.18
CA ALA A 295 -10.15 3.33 1.44
C ALA A 295 -10.37 4.76 1.97
N ARG A 296 -10.19 5.79 1.13
CA ARG A 296 -10.38 7.20 1.50
C ARG A 296 -11.84 7.62 1.64
N GLU A 297 -12.79 6.85 1.14
CA GLU A 297 -14.19 7.24 1.14
C GLU A 297 -15.00 6.59 2.26
N GLU A 298 -14.84 5.28 2.47
CA GLU A 298 -15.55 4.54 3.51
C GLU A 298 -14.77 3.30 3.92
N VAL A 299 -14.69 3.05 5.22
CA VAL A 299 -14.07 1.85 5.80
C VAL A 299 -15.05 1.24 6.79
N ASP A 300 -15.48 0.00 6.53
CA ASP A 300 -16.28 -0.76 7.45
C ASP A 300 -15.43 -1.66 8.37
N ASP A 301 -16.03 -2.11 9.47
CA ASP A 301 -15.39 -2.98 10.44
C ASP A 301 -15.05 -4.36 9.88
N ASP A 302 -15.76 -4.84 8.85
CA ASP A 302 -15.51 -6.15 8.23
C ASP A 302 -14.24 -6.13 7.36
N LEU A 303 -14.07 -5.08 6.56
CA LEU A 303 -12.83 -4.86 5.81
C LEU A 303 -11.64 -4.71 6.77
N LEU A 304 -11.81 -3.88 7.80
CA LEU A 304 -10.76 -3.67 8.81
C LEU A 304 -10.38 -4.98 9.50
N TYR A 305 -11.36 -5.82 9.88
CA TYR A 305 -11.09 -7.13 10.46
C TYR A 305 -10.27 -8.03 9.55
N GLN A 306 -10.58 -8.07 8.25
CA GLN A 306 -9.80 -8.86 7.29
C GLN A 306 -8.35 -8.36 7.18
N VAL A 307 -8.13 -7.05 7.21
CA VAL A 307 -6.78 -6.46 7.19
C VAL A 307 -6.02 -6.81 8.48
N LEU A 308 -6.69 -6.78 9.65
CA LEU A 308 -6.09 -7.18 10.92
C LEU A 308 -5.72 -8.68 10.94
N VAL A 309 -6.54 -9.55 10.36
CA VAL A 309 -6.21 -10.97 10.19
C VAL A 309 -4.98 -11.15 9.29
N ALA A 310 -4.89 -10.39 8.18
CA ALA A 310 -3.72 -10.41 7.31
C ALA A 310 -2.46 -9.91 8.04
N LEU A 311 -2.58 -8.86 8.85
CA LEU A 311 -1.49 -8.35 9.69
C LEU A 311 -1.00 -9.43 10.66
N ARG A 312 -1.91 -10.08 11.39
CA ARG A 312 -1.57 -11.17 12.31
C ARG A 312 -0.79 -12.29 11.63
N ASN A 313 -1.25 -12.71 10.45
CA ASN A 313 -0.59 -13.76 9.68
C ASN A 313 0.79 -13.32 9.19
N SER A 314 0.95 -12.04 8.82
CA SER A 314 2.21 -11.47 8.35
C SER A 314 3.22 -11.32 9.48
N VAL A 315 2.78 -10.87 10.67
CA VAL A 315 3.62 -10.80 11.88
C VAL A 315 4.10 -12.20 12.29
N GLY A 316 3.22 -13.21 12.24
CA GLY A 316 3.58 -14.58 12.57
C GLY A 316 4.66 -15.18 11.64
N ARG A 317 4.77 -14.72 10.41
CA ARG A 317 5.78 -15.15 9.44
C ARG A 317 7.05 -14.29 9.43
N PHE A 318 7.02 -13.12 10.05
CA PHE A 318 8.10 -12.14 9.99
C PHE A 318 9.44 -12.67 10.53
N GLY A 319 9.40 -13.57 11.53
CA GLY A 319 10.58 -14.21 12.07
C GLY A 319 11.30 -15.16 11.11
N ASP A 320 10.55 -15.76 10.16
CA ASP A 320 11.07 -16.75 9.23
C ASP A 320 11.64 -16.10 7.95
N ASP A 321 10.95 -15.08 7.41
CA ASP A 321 11.26 -14.53 6.07
C ASP A 321 12.06 -13.22 6.09
N SER A 322 12.20 -12.54 7.24
CA SER A 322 12.83 -11.22 7.40
C SER A 322 12.35 -10.14 6.39
N ASN A 323 11.29 -10.39 5.64
CA ASN A 323 10.72 -9.46 4.68
C ASN A 323 9.71 -8.52 5.34
N SER A 324 10.13 -7.28 5.59
CA SER A 324 9.28 -6.26 6.21
C SER A 324 8.28 -5.61 5.22
N GLU A 325 8.43 -5.80 3.91
CA GLU A 325 7.65 -5.10 2.88
C GLU A 325 6.14 -5.33 3.04
N MET A 326 5.74 -6.56 3.31
CA MET A 326 4.34 -6.91 3.54
C MET A 326 3.76 -6.23 4.78
N LEU A 327 4.52 -6.20 5.88
CA LEU A 327 4.10 -5.53 7.12
C LEU A 327 4.00 -4.02 6.91
N VAL A 328 4.99 -3.41 6.24
CA VAL A 328 4.95 -1.99 5.89
C VAL A 328 3.73 -1.66 5.05
N ALA A 329 3.41 -2.46 4.03
CA ALA A 329 2.24 -2.26 3.17
C ALA A 329 0.93 -2.32 3.95
N ILE A 330 0.77 -3.32 4.84
CA ILE A 330 -0.44 -3.47 5.66
C ILE A 330 -0.58 -2.31 6.65
N VAL A 331 0.50 -1.98 7.39
CA VAL A 331 0.46 -0.91 8.39
C VAL A 331 0.21 0.46 7.74
N THR A 332 0.84 0.73 6.58
CA THR A 332 0.58 1.94 5.80
C THR A 332 -0.87 2.01 5.32
N SER A 333 -1.44 0.87 4.88
CA SER A 333 -2.85 0.78 4.50
C SER A 333 -3.76 1.08 5.70
N LEU A 334 -3.49 0.49 6.87
CA LEU A 334 -4.23 0.78 8.11
C LEU A 334 -4.15 2.27 8.47
N SER A 335 -2.96 2.89 8.38
CA SER A 335 -2.80 4.32 8.64
C SER A 335 -3.74 5.18 7.79
N LYS A 336 -3.88 4.86 6.49
CA LYS A 336 -4.77 5.58 5.58
C LYS A 336 -6.25 5.32 5.87
N MET A 337 -6.61 4.11 6.28
CA MET A 337 -7.97 3.73 6.65
C MET A 337 -8.47 4.49 7.87
N MET A 338 -7.57 4.86 8.79
CA MET A 338 -7.94 5.59 10.02
C MET A 338 -8.65 6.91 9.75
N ALA A 339 -8.29 7.62 8.69
CA ALA A 339 -8.91 8.91 8.34
C ALA A 339 -10.41 8.81 8.05
N LYS A 340 -10.92 7.61 7.77
CA LYS A 340 -12.30 7.33 7.36
C LYS A 340 -12.98 6.24 8.19
N LEU A 341 -12.34 5.83 9.26
CA LEU A 341 -12.94 4.89 10.20
C LEU A 341 -14.04 5.60 10.99
N PRO A 342 -15.28 5.07 11.01
CA PRO A 342 -16.37 5.66 11.79
C PRO A 342 -16.03 5.73 13.29
N SER A 343 -16.48 6.79 13.95
CA SER A 343 -16.34 6.93 15.43
C SER A 343 -17.01 5.81 16.22
N ALA A 344 -18.00 5.15 15.63
CA ALA A 344 -18.70 4.01 16.22
C ALA A 344 -17.96 2.66 16.02
N SER A 345 -16.80 2.64 15.36
CA SER A 345 -16.04 1.42 15.17
C SER A 345 -15.61 0.81 16.50
N ARG A 346 -15.81 -0.50 16.63
CA ARG A 346 -15.41 -1.27 17.80
C ARG A 346 -13.89 -1.40 17.97
N TYR A 347 -13.11 -1.08 16.94
CA TYR A 347 -11.66 -1.30 16.93
C TYR A 347 -10.86 -0.05 17.32
N GLY A 348 -11.46 1.13 17.44
CA GLY A 348 -10.74 2.39 17.63
C GLY A 348 -9.68 2.35 18.75
N LEU A 349 -10.07 1.94 19.96
CA LEU A 349 -9.15 1.83 21.11
C LEU A 349 -8.12 0.70 20.94
N GLN A 350 -8.53 -0.41 20.35
CA GLN A 350 -7.65 -1.56 20.14
C GLN A 350 -6.55 -1.25 19.13
N LEU A 351 -6.82 -0.40 18.14
CA LEU A 351 -5.84 0.04 17.14
C LEU A 351 -4.76 0.92 17.75
N PHE A 352 -5.07 1.73 18.76
CA PHE A 352 -4.06 2.46 19.53
C PHE A 352 -3.07 1.49 20.18
N TRP A 353 -3.56 0.49 20.90
CA TRP A 353 -2.69 -0.48 21.55
C TRP A 353 -1.95 -1.37 20.57
N LEU A 354 -2.54 -1.67 19.42
CA LEU A 354 -1.84 -2.35 18.33
C LEU A 354 -0.67 -1.51 17.82
N ALA A 355 -0.87 -0.20 17.57
CA ALA A 355 0.19 0.70 17.14
C ALA A 355 1.31 0.78 18.18
N MET A 356 0.96 0.94 19.47
CA MET A 356 1.92 0.94 20.57
C MET A 356 2.71 -0.36 20.68
N SER A 357 2.07 -1.51 20.43
CA SER A 357 2.75 -2.81 20.42
C SER A 357 3.71 -2.95 19.24
N LEU A 358 3.29 -2.53 18.05
CA LEU A 358 4.12 -2.57 16.84
C LEU A 358 5.34 -1.64 16.92
N LEU A 359 5.25 -0.49 17.60
CA LEU A 359 6.39 0.41 17.82
C LEU A 359 7.56 -0.25 18.55
N ARG A 360 7.30 -1.32 19.31
CA ARG A 360 8.32 -2.10 20.00
C ARG A 360 9.04 -3.09 19.09
N LEU A 361 8.46 -3.41 17.91
CA LEU A 361 9.13 -4.21 16.90
C LEU A 361 10.23 -3.40 16.23
N VAL A 362 11.37 -4.01 16.01
CA VAL A 362 12.52 -3.37 15.36
C VAL A 362 12.69 -3.97 13.98
N PRO A 363 12.48 -3.26 12.93
CA PRO A 363 13.50 -2.49 12.23
C PRO A 363 13.04 -1.04 11.92
N PRO A 364 13.96 -0.13 11.53
CA PRO A 364 13.65 1.29 11.30
C PRO A 364 12.52 1.54 10.30
N ASN A 365 12.47 0.78 9.23
CA ASN A 365 11.41 0.90 8.21
C ASN A 365 10.01 0.64 8.79
N LEU A 366 9.90 -0.35 9.67
CA LEU A 366 8.63 -0.68 10.33
C LEU A 366 8.27 0.35 11.39
N PHE A 367 9.27 0.94 12.07
CA PHE A 367 9.05 2.01 13.04
C PHE A 367 8.34 3.21 12.39
N ASN A 368 8.84 3.69 11.24
CA ASN A 368 8.26 4.86 10.56
C ASN A 368 6.78 4.64 10.19
N CYS A 369 6.44 3.55 9.53
CA CYS A 369 5.05 3.30 9.14
C CYS A 369 4.15 3.08 10.37
N THR A 370 4.67 2.50 11.45
CA THR A 370 3.92 2.30 12.70
C THR A 370 3.71 3.60 13.46
N ALA A 371 4.71 4.47 13.51
CA ALA A 371 4.59 5.80 14.11
C ALA A 371 3.54 6.65 13.37
N MET A 372 3.54 6.62 12.03
CA MET A 372 2.50 7.27 11.22
C MET A 372 1.11 6.65 11.45
N PHE A 373 1.04 5.35 11.66
CA PHE A 373 -0.21 4.67 12.01
C PHE A 373 -0.72 5.14 13.38
N LEU A 374 0.15 5.24 14.39
CA LEU A 374 -0.20 5.79 15.70
C LEU A 374 -0.73 7.23 15.57
N GLU A 375 -0.06 8.09 14.82
CA GLU A 375 -0.51 9.47 14.56
C GLU A 375 -1.92 9.49 13.96
N SER A 376 -2.19 8.65 12.96
CA SER A 376 -3.49 8.55 12.31
C SER A 376 -4.59 8.07 13.27
N VAL A 377 -4.27 7.11 14.15
CA VAL A 377 -5.20 6.62 15.19
C VAL A 377 -5.50 7.72 16.21
N LEU A 378 -4.49 8.42 16.71
CA LEU A 378 -4.65 9.53 17.65
C LEU A 378 -5.53 10.63 17.04
N THR A 379 -5.26 11.00 15.79
CA THR A 379 -6.05 11.99 15.05
C THR A 379 -7.51 11.56 14.91
N ASN A 380 -7.77 10.30 14.57
CA ASN A 380 -9.13 9.77 14.47
C ASN A 380 -9.86 9.82 15.82
N ILE A 381 -9.22 9.40 16.91
CA ILE A 381 -9.82 9.44 18.25
C ILE A 381 -10.14 10.88 18.66
N SER A 382 -9.21 11.83 18.43
CA SER A 382 -9.40 13.23 18.82
C SER A 382 -10.52 13.93 18.03
N THR A 383 -10.72 13.55 16.77
CA THR A 383 -11.79 14.12 15.92
C THR A 383 -13.15 13.49 16.17
N SER A 384 -13.19 12.24 16.62
CA SER A 384 -14.42 11.45 16.75
C SER A 384 -15.22 11.72 18.03
N GLY A 385 -14.64 12.31 19.07
CA GLY A 385 -15.32 12.36 20.36
C GLY A 385 -15.00 13.53 21.29
N ASP A 386 -14.38 14.60 20.80
CA ASP A 386 -13.88 15.69 21.68
C ASP A 386 -13.01 15.16 22.85
N MET A 387 -12.34 14.05 22.59
CA MET A 387 -11.46 13.36 23.53
C MET A 387 -10.05 13.97 23.46
N ARG A 388 -9.83 15.04 24.23
CA ARG A 388 -8.53 15.71 24.32
C ARG A 388 -8.18 15.97 25.78
N GLY A 389 -6.89 16.16 26.04
CA GLY A 389 -6.38 16.49 27.36
C GLY A 389 -6.58 15.38 28.38
N GLU A 390 -6.98 15.73 29.59
CA GLU A 390 -7.11 14.81 30.74
C GLU A 390 -8.06 13.63 30.51
N ARG A 391 -9.01 13.73 29.57
CA ARG A 391 -9.96 12.65 29.27
C ARG A 391 -9.37 11.58 28.36
N MET A 392 -8.32 11.89 27.61
CA MET A 392 -7.72 11.00 26.61
C MET A 392 -7.10 9.75 27.27
N VAL A 393 -6.31 9.95 28.32
CA VAL A 393 -5.58 8.86 28.98
C VAL A 393 -6.52 7.81 29.60
N PRO A 394 -7.51 8.19 30.44
CA PRO A 394 -8.48 7.22 30.95
C PRO A 394 -9.24 6.46 29.87
N TYR A 395 -9.58 7.16 28.77
CA TYR A 395 -10.27 6.55 27.63
C TYR A 395 -9.39 5.49 26.94
N LEU A 396 -8.13 5.80 26.67
CA LEU A 396 -7.18 4.85 26.05
C LEU A 396 -6.93 3.64 26.96
N LEU A 397 -6.77 3.86 28.28
CA LEU A 397 -6.58 2.78 29.25
C LEU A 397 -7.81 1.88 29.39
N GLN A 398 -9.02 2.39 29.20
CA GLN A 398 -10.23 1.56 29.19
C GLN A 398 -10.18 0.48 28.09
N GLY A 399 -9.64 0.81 26.91
CA GLY A 399 -9.47 -0.17 25.84
C GLY A 399 -8.42 -1.25 26.13
N ARG A 400 -7.51 -0.97 27.06
CA ARG A 400 -6.44 -1.91 27.40
C ARG A 400 -6.96 -3.13 28.17
N GLY A 401 -7.89 -2.96 29.12
CA GLY A 401 -8.39 -4.06 29.94
C GLY A 401 -8.95 -5.23 29.14
N GLN A 402 -9.38 -5.00 27.91
CA GLN A 402 -9.84 -6.06 26.99
C GLN A 402 -8.67 -6.85 26.35
N LEU A 403 -7.46 -6.34 26.42
CA LEU A 403 -6.26 -6.87 25.78
C LEU A 403 -5.21 -7.37 26.81
N ASP A 404 -5.50 -7.30 28.12
CA ASP A 404 -4.53 -7.55 29.19
C ASP A 404 -3.82 -8.90 29.04
N ASP A 405 -4.55 -9.98 28.74
CA ASP A 405 -3.96 -11.31 28.56
C ASP A 405 -2.87 -11.37 27.47
N ALA A 406 -3.00 -10.53 26.42
CA ALA A 406 -2.04 -10.46 25.32
C ALA A 406 -0.98 -9.37 25.53
N ALA A 407 -1.32 -8.30 26.24
CA ALA A 407 -0.47 -7.13 26.43
C ALA A 407 0.51 -7.29 27.60
N LEU A 408 0.14 -7.96 28.68
CA LEU A 408 1.00 -8.16 29.83
C LEU A 408 2.32 -8.90 29.50
N PRO A 409 2.31 -10.04 28.77
CA PRO A 409 3.56 -10.69 28.38
C PRO A 409 4.48 -9.81 27.53
N LEU A 410 3.89 -8.93 26.70
CA LEU A 410 4.65 -7.98 25.90
C LEU A 410 5.25 -6.88 26.77
N ASP A 411 4.51 -6.37 27.74
CA ASP A 411 4.99 -5.37 28.69
C ASP A 411 6.13 -5.94 29.55
N ASP A 412 5.99 -7.17 30.03
CA ASP A 412 7.03 -7.87 30.79
C ASP A 412 8.31 -8.03 29.95
N ALA A 413 8.18 -8.42 28.68
CA ALA A 413 9.31 -8.62 27.78
C ALA A 413 10.07 -7.31 27.47
N TYR A 414 9.39 -6.17 27.49
CA TYR A 414 9.97 -4.86 27.19
C TYR A 414 10.19 -4.00 28.43
N GLY A 415 9.77 -4.45 29.62
CA GLY A 415 9.91 -3.71 30.87
C GLY A 415 9.12 -2.40 30.91
N ILE A 416 8.03 -2.29 30.14
CA ILE A 416 7.19 -1.10 30.06
C ILE A 416 5.75 -1.50 30.34
N HIS A 417 5.26 -1.17 31.55
CA HIS A 417 3.87 -1.38 31.96
C HIS A 417 3.09 -0.08 31.91
N PHE A 418 1.88 -0.13 31.34
CA PHE A 418 1.03 1.05 31.20
C PHE A 418 -0.01 1.12 32.32
N ASN A 419 -0.05 2.25 33.01
CA ASN A 419 -1.07 2.58 34.01
C ASN A 419 -1.38 4.09 33.98
N GLY A 420 -2.34 4.55 34.79
CA GLY A 420 -2.74 5.97 34.81
C GLY A 420 -1.65 6.93 35.26
N GLU A 421 -0.70 6.47 36.08
CA GLU A 421 0.37 7.30 36.64
C GLU A 421 1.57 7.45 35.69
N ASN A 422 1.84 6.42 34.88
CA ASN A 422 3.02 6.39 34.01
C ASN A 422 2.70 6.45 32.50
N PHE A 423 1.44 6.61 32.12
CA PHE A 423 0.99 6.50 30.73
C PHE A 423 1.79 7.35 29.75
N HIS A 424 1.94 8.64 30.04
CA HIS A 424 2.67 9.57 29.16
C HIS A 424 4.13 9.18 29.02
N PHE A 425 4.74 8.82 30.13
CA PHE A 425 6.14 8.41 30.17
C PHE A 425 6.36 7.11 29.37
N ALA A 426 5.53 6.10 29.60
CA ALA A 426 5.60 4.83 28.89
C ALA A 426 5.36 4.98 27.37
N ALA A 427 4.40 5.81 26.98
CA ALA A 427 4.14 6.11 25.57
C ALA A 427 5.32 6.86 24.92
N CYS A 428 5.86 7.88 25.59
CA CYS A 428 7.04 8.59 25.12
C CYS A 428 8.26 7.69 25.02
N ALA A 429 8.48 6.78 25.96
CA ALA A 429 9.59 5.82 25.90
C ALA A 429 9.56 4.96 24.63
N CYS A 430 8.37 4.57 24.16
CA CYS A 430 8.22 3.85 22.89
C CYS A 430 8.58 4.73 21.68
N LEU A 431 8.22 6.01 21.69
CA LEU A 431 8.46 6.96 20.59
C LEU A 431 9.90 7.47 20.53
N VAL A 432 10.49 7.75 21.67
CA VAL A 432 11.85 8.30 21.81
C VAL A 432 12.91 7.37 21.19
N ARG A 433 12.66 6.08 21.15
CA ARG A 433 13.53 5.11 20.44
C ARG A 433 13.76 5.49 18.99
N GLY A 434 12.77 6.10 18.33
CA GLY A 434 12.89 6.58 16.95
C GLY A 434 13.81 7.79 16.78
N LEU A 435 14.21 8.47 17.86
CA LEU A 435 15.11 9.64 17.80
C LEU A 435 16.59 9.24 17.60
N THR A 436 16.92 7.98 17.82
CA THR A 436 18.31 7.49 17.68
C THR A 436 18.76 7.29 16.23
N ASP A 437 17.84 7.07 15.31
CA ASP A 437 18.14 6.82 13.91
C ASP A 437 17.74 8.04 13.06
N THR A 438 18.63 8.47 12.18
CA THR A 438 18.40 9.61 11.27
C THR A 438 17.19 9.41 10.35
N ILE A 439 16.87 8.16 9.98
CA ILE A 439 15.74 7.83 9.09
C ILE A 439 14.41 7.99 9.83
N THR A 440 14.35 7.62 11.11
CA THR A 440 13.11 7.62 11.91
C THR A 440 12.89 8.90 12.68
N ARG A 441 13.95 9.69 12.89
CA ARG A 441 13.98 10.88 13.75
C ARG A 441 12.88 11.89 13.45
N ALA A 442 12.77 12.31 12.19
CA ALA A 442 11.78 13.32 11.78
C ALA A 442 10.34 12.86 12.04
N THR A 443 10.06 11.59 11.77
CA THR A 443 8.73 10.99 12.02
C THR A 443 8.47 10.87 13.52
N ALA A 444 9.45 10.43 14.30
CA ALA A 444 9.33 10.30 15.76
C ALA A 444 9.04 11.64 16.42
N LEU A 445 9.77 12.72 16.04
CA LEU A 445 9.54 14.07 16.55
C LEU A 445 8.13 14.58 16.24
N ARG A 446 7.67 14.39 15.00
CA ARG A 446 6.32 14.81 14.60
C ARG A 446 5.23 14.08 15.38
N VAL A 447 5.33 12.76 15.48
CA VAL A 447 4.33 11.95 16.20
C VAL A 447 4.35 12.25 17.69
N LEU A 448 5.54 12.50 18.25
CA LEU A 448 5.69 12.92 19.65
C LEU A 448 5.00 14.27 19.89
N SER A 449 5.18 15.25 19.01
CA SER A 449 4.49 16.54 19.08
C SER A 449 2.97 16.38 19.04
N THR A 450 2.47 15.56 18.10
CA THR A 450 1.03 15.24 17.99
C THR A 450 0.51 14.57 19.26
N PHE A 451 1.25 13.62 19.81
CA PHE A 451 0.88 12.94 21.05
C PHE A 451 0.77 13.91 22.22
N LEU A 452 1.77 14.79 22.38
CA LEU A 452 1.78 15.81 23.44
C LEU A 452 0.61 16.79 23.29
N GLU A 453 0.39 17.32 22.09
CA GLU A 453 -0.71 18.23 21.80
C GLU A 453 -2.07 17.63 22.19
N MET A 454 -2.30 16.36 21.84
CA MET A 454 -3.57 15.70 22.10
C MET A 454 -3.79 15.31 23.55
N THR A 455 -2.74 14.89 24.24
CA THR A 455 -2.85 14.42 25.64
C THR A 455 -2.87 15.56 26.65
N THR A 456 -2.26 16.71 26.32
CA THR A 456 -2.20 17.87 27.22
C THR A 456 -3.38 18.83 27.03
N GLY A 457 -4.06 18.76 25.89
CA GLY A 457 -5.11 19.68 25.51
C GLY A 457 -4.54 21.08 25.28
N ALA A 458 -4.68 21.61 24.08
CA ALA A 458 -4.26 22.99 23.74
C ALA A 458 -5.12 24.04 24.45
N SER A 459 -5.21 23.99 25.79
CA SER A 459 -5.83 25.05 26.56
C SER A 459 -4.76 26.06 26.93
N ASN A 460 -4.94 27.28 26.45
CA ASN A 460 -4.12 28.48 26.71
C ASN A 460 -4.00 28.88 28.19
N SER A 461 -4.09 27.96 29.13
CA SER A 461 -3.93 28.25 30.54
C SER A 461 -2.47 28.10 30.93
N GLU A 462 -1.86 29.18 31.39
CA GLU A 462 -0.48 29.23 31.95
C GLU A 462 -0.20 28.13 33.01
N GLN A 463 -1.23 27.56 33.58
CA GLN A 463 -1.17 26.54 34.60
C GLN A 463 -0.81 25.15 34.03
N HIS A 464 -1.34 24.81 32.83
CA HIS A 464 -1.05 23.54 32.15
C HIS A 464 0.39 23.46 31.64
N THR A 465 0.96 24.56 31.15
CA THR A 465 2.35 24.59 30.70
C THR A 465 3.35 24.37 31.84
N ARG A 466 3.00 24.76 33.08
CA ARG A 466 3.85 24.49 34.28
C ARG A 466 3.85 23.01 34.65
N ASP A 467 2.72 22.35 34.55
CA ASP A 467 2.62 20.93 34.89
C ASP A 467 3.36 20.03 33.88
N LEU A 468 3.38 20.44 32.59
CA LEU A 468 4.12 19.74 31.53
C LEU A 468 5.64 19.83 31.69
N SER A 469 6.16 20.97 32.16
CA SER A 469 7.61 21.16 32.36
C SER A 469 8.19 20.27 33.45
N SER A 470 7.35 19.75 34.35
CA SER A 470 7.72 18.84 35.43
C SER A 470 7.44 17.36 35.14
N SER A 471 6.90 17.04 33.95
CA SER A 471 6.51 15.65 33.62
C SER A 471 7.70 14.74 33.33
N PRO A 472 7.69 13.49 33.80
CA PRO A 472 8.80 12.54 33.62
C PRO A 472 9.19 12.29 32.16
N TYR A 473 8.26 12.37 31.23
CA TYR A 473 8.54 12.16 29.82
C TYR A 473 9.42 13.25 29.18
N MET A 474 9.44 14.47 29.76
CA MET A 474 10.36 15.53 29.34
C MET A 474 11.82 15.13 29.55
N ALA A 475 12.10 14.33 30.56
CA ALA A 475 13.45 13.81 30.79
C ALA A 475 13.92 12.91 29.64
N LEU A 476 13.04 12.02 29.15
CA LEU A 476 13.34 11.17 28.02
C LEU A 476 13.55 11.96 26.74
N ILE A 477 12.69 12.96 26.48
CA ILE A 477 12.82 13.84 25.31
C ILE A 477 14.15 14.58 25.35
N LEU A 478 14.49 15.19 26.49
CA LEU A 478 15.75 15.93 26.67
C LEU A 478 16.98 15.03 26.50
N ALA A 479 16.91 13.78 26.93
CA ALA A 479 18.01 12.83 26.79
C ALA A 479 18.27 12.39 25.34
N ARG A 480 17.27 12.48 24.46
CA ARG A 480 17.35 12.00 23.08
C ARG A 480 17.35 13.09 22.01
N ILE A 481 17.00 14.32 22.37
CA ILE A 481 17.06 15.46 21.45
C ILE A 481 18.47 16.01 21.42
N VAL A 482 19.04 16.09 20.23
CA VAL A 482 20.45 16.48 20.01
C VAL A 482 20.69 17.96 20.26
N SER A 483 19.68 18.81 20.03
CA SER A 483 19.82 20.26 20.21
C SER A 483 18.68 20.90 21.01
N THR A 484 18.99 21.97 21.72
CA THR A 484 17.98 22.79 22.39
C THR A 484 16.98 23.44 21.43
N ASP A 485 17.40 23.70 20.20
CA ASP A 485 16.54 24.28 19.17
C ASP A 485 15.50 23.26 18.68
N GLU A 486 15.87 22.00 18.49
CA GLU A 486 14.91 20.93 18.19
C GLU A 486 13.88 20.74 19.32
N LEU A 487 14.31 20.83 20.57
CA LEU A 487 13.38 20.77 21.71
C LEU A 487 12.39 21.94 21.68
N LYS A 488 12.85 23.16 21.40
CA LYS A 488 11.98 24.32 21.25
C LYS A 488 10.97 24.14 20.12
N ASP A 489 11.41 23.62 18.98
CA ASP A 489 10.53 23.35 17.85
C ASP A 489 9.46 22.32 18.19
N VAL A 490 9.79 21.23 18.88
CA VAL A 490 8.82 20.23 19.35
C VAL A 490 7.80 20.86 20.31
N LEU A 491 8.25 21.68 21.23
CA LEU A 491 7.38 22.38 22.18
C LEU A 491 6.45 23.38 21.47
N TRP A 492 6.97 24.17 20.51
CA TRP A 492 6.16 25.08 19.70
C TRP A 492 5.10 24.33 18.89
N GLN A 493 5.45 23.24 18.25
CA GLN A 493 4.52 22.41 17.49
C GLN A 493 3.44 21.79 18.40
N ALA A 494 3.79 21.47 19.63
CA ALA A 494 2.85 21.00 20.65
C ALA A 494 2.00 22.13 21.29
N GLY A 495 2.13 23.38 20.82
CA GLY A 495 1.40 24.54 21.37
C GLY A 495 1.94 25.03 22.73
N ILE A 496 3.10 24.57 23.13
CA ILE A 496 3.76 24.96 24.38
C ILE A 496 4.78 26.05 24.06
N ASN A 497 4.60 27.24 24.63
CA ASN A 497 5.60 28.30 24.47
C ASN A 497 6.86 27.97 25.28
N PRO A 498 8.01 27.67 24.65
CA PRO A 498 9.24 27.35 25.40
C PRO A 498 9.78 28.48 26.26
N ASP A 499 9.41 29.74 25.96
CA ASP A 499 9.88 30.92 26.73
C ASP A 499 9.17 31.07 28.10
N ILE A 500 8.02 30.39 28.26
CA ILE A 500 7.26 30.36 29.53
C ILE A 500 7.77 29.25 30.45
N LEU A 501 8.47 28.25 29.91
CA LEU A 501 9.08 27.19 30.74
C LEU A 501 10.13 27.81 31.68
N PRO A 502 10.09 27.49 32.97
CA PRO A 502 11.17 27.84 33.86
C PRO A 502 12.43 27.28 33.26
N ASP A 503 13.50 28.06 33.34
CA ASP A 503 14.82 27.78 32.79
C ASP A 503 15.09 26.27 32.80
N VAL A 504 15.08 25.66 31.57
CA VAL A 504 15.27 24.22 31.39
C VAL A 504 16.61 23.75 31.96
N SER A 505 17.46 24.69 32.36
CA SER A 505 18.69 24.44 33.08
C SER A 505 18.51 23.94 34.52
N GLN A 506 17.30 24.03 35.12
CA GLN A 506 17.07 23.53 36.48
C GLN A 506 16.28 22.22 36.47
N PRO A 507 16.87 21.10 36.92
CA PRO A 507 16.20 19.79 36.88
C PRO A 507 15.16 19.66 37.99
N ARG A 508 13.88 19.70 37.65
CA ARG A 508 12.79 19.21 38.50
C ARG A 508 12.35 17.76 38.23
N PRO A 509 12.70 17.15 37.08
CA PRO A 509 12.19 15.82 36.69
C PRO A 509 12.61 14.67 37.60
N ALA A 510 13.67 14.82 38.37
CA ALA A 510 14.13 13.77 39.28
C ALA A 510 13.08 13.40 40.35
N GLN A 511 12.30 14.37 40.82
CA GLN A 511 11.23 14.10 41.80
C GLN A 511 10.12 13.24 41.22
N ASP A 512 9.73 13.49 39.97
CA ASP A 512 8.68 12.74 39.28
C ASP A 512 9.17 11.34 38.87
N LEU A 513 10.43 11.22 38.41
CA LEU A 513 11.08 9.92 38.18
C LEU A 513 11.14 9.07 39.44
N THR A 514 11.47 9.70 40.59
CA THR A 514 11.55 9.00 41.89
C THR A 514 10.20 8.58 42.43
N ALA A 515 9.12 9.26 42.06
CA ALA A 515 7.75 8.91 42.44
C ALA A 515 7.22 7.69 41.66
N MET A 516 7.84 7.31 40.54
CA MET A 516 7.43 6.14 39.76
C MET A 516 7.60 4.85 40.58
N LYS A 517 6.54 4.05 40.62
CA LYS A 517 6.55 2.75 41.31
C LYS A 517 7.13 1.64 40.46
N ASP A 518 7.11 1.82 39.15
CA ASP A 518 7.57 0.83 38.17
C ASP A 518 9.10 0.85 38.07
N LYS A 519 9.74 -0.19 38.61
CA LYS A 519 11.20 -0.31 38.66
C LYS A 519 11.82 -0.54 37.28
N ASP A 520 11.14 -1.30 36.43
CA ASP A 520 11.65 -1.70 35.11
C ASP A 520 11.60 -0.51 34.15
N LEU A 521 10.52 0.27 34.22
CA LEU A 521 10.41 1.51 33.46
C LEU A 521 11.45 2.55 33.90
N LEU A 522 11.68 2.66 35.23
CA LEU A 522 12.68 3.54 35.75
C LEU A 522 14.11 3.14 35.35
N LEU A 523 14.41 1.85 35.35
CA LEU A 523 15.69 1.31 34.89
C LEU A 523 15.91 1.57 33.42
N ASN A 524 14.91 1.27 32.57
CA ASN A 524 14.99 1.54 31.14
C ASN A 524 15.20 3.02 30.83
N THR A 525 14.54 3.91 31.58
CA THR A 525 14.76 5.36 31.47
C THR A 525 16.18 5.74 31.82
N ALA A 526 16.71 5.18 32.92
CA ALA A 526 18.08 5.45 33.34
C ALA A 526 19.10 4.93 32.30
N ILE A 527 18.86 3.75 31.69
CA ILE A 527 19.68 3.23 30.57
C ILE A 527 19.65 4.21 29.40
N GLU A 528 18.47 4.69 29.03
CA GLU A 528 18.31 5.67 27.93
C GLU A 528 19.02 7.00 28.23
N LEU A 529 19.08 7.42 29.49
CA LEU A 529 19.81 8.61 29.92
C LEU A 529 21.33 8.43 29.92
N VAL A 530 21.84 7.20 29.98
CA VAL A 530 23.31 6.90 29.99
C VAL A 530 23.86 6.79 28.56
N ASP A 531 23.04 6.53 27.55
CA ASP A 531 23.49 6.39 26.15
C ASP A 531 23.72 7.77 25.50
N PHE A 532 24.85 8.41 25.89
CA PHE A 532 25.15 9.82 25.58
C PHE A 532 25.90 10.07 24.29
N GLN A 533 26.23 9.08 23.50
CA GLN A 533 27.26 9.18 22.45
C GLN A 533 27.03 10.28 21.39
N TYR A 534 25.84 10.87 21.35
CA TYR A 534 25.45 11.83 20.31
C TYR A 534 24.69 13.06 20.82
N LEU A 535 24.73 13.34 22.13
CA LEU A 535 24.00 14.46 22.71
C LEU A 535 24.91 15.69 22.87
N GLU A 536 24.34 16.88 22.70
CA GLU A 536 25.02 18.13 23.04
C GLU A 536 25.45 18.15 24.51
N ASP A 537 26.58 18.82 24.81
CA ASP A 537 27.17 18.94 26.17
C ASP A 537 26.15 19.41 27.20
N ALA A 538 25.24 20.33 26.82
CA ALA A 538 24.20 20.84 27.72
C ALA A 538 23.17 19.77 28.10
N VAL A 539 22.81 18.88 27.13
CA VAL A 539 21.87 17.77 27.38
C VAL A 539 22.54 16.67 28.17
N GLN A 540 23.81 16.37 27.87
CA GLN A 540 24.62 15.42 28.65
C GLN A 540 24.75 15.85 30.12
N SER A 541 25.07 17.11 30.35
CA SER A 541 25.19 17.65 31.72
C SER A 541 23.90 17.52 32.53
N ARG A 542 22.75 17.75 31.89
CA ARG A 542 21.42 17.57 32.51
C ARG A 542 21.12 16.13 32.81
N SER A 543 21.40 15.24 31.87
CA SER A 543 21.18 13.81 32.04
C SER A 543 22.01 13.25 33.18
N LEU A 544 23.30 13.67 33.32
CA LEU A 544 24.15 13.31 34.41
C LEU A 544 23.62 13.83 35.77
N GLN A 545 23.12 15.06 35.78
CA GLN A 545 22.54 15.65 36.98
C GLN A 545 21.28 14.90 37.45
N TRP A 546 20.42 14.47 36.53
CA TRP A 546 19.28 13.62 36.87
C TRP A 546 19.66 12.24 37.37
N LEU A 547 20.72 11.65 36.82
CA LEU A 547 21.24 10.37 37.30
C LEU A 547 21.85 10.52 38.72
N GLU A 548 22.52 11.64 39.01
CA GLU A 548 23.04 11.95 40.33
C GLU A 548 21.91 12.10 41.37
N GLU A 549 20.84 12.82 41.03
CA GLU A 549 19.67 12.94 41.88
C GLU A 549 18.94 11.58 42.05
N LEU A 550 18.80 10.80 40.97
CA LEU A 550 18.23 9.46 41.03
C LEU A 550 19.07 8.52 41.91
N ALA A 551 20.39 8.59 41.81
CA ALA A 551 21.30 7.82 42.65
C ALA A 551 21.15 8.16 44.15
N THR A 552 20.83 9.41 44.46
CA THR A 552 20.61 9.84 45.84
C THR A 552 19.32 9.25 46.44
N VAL A 553 18.26 9.18 45.63
CA VAL A 553 16.92 8.74 46.11
C VAL A 553 16.70 7.25 45.91
N ARG A 554 17.20 6.67 44.80
CA ARG A 554 17.07 5.25 44.47
C ARG A 554 18.38 4.62 44.00
N PRO A 555 19.35 4.46 44.89
CA PRO A 555 20.67 3.95 44.52
C PRO A 555 20.65 2.57 43.88
N ALA A 556 19.67 1.72 44.22
CA ALA A 556 19.54 0.38 43.65
C ALA A 556 19.26 0.38 42.14
N VAL A 557 18.59 1.41 41.58
CA VAL A 557 18.34 1.53 40.17
C VAL A 557 19.61 1.88 39.40
N VAL A 558 20.38 2.84 39.95
CA VAL A 558 21.63 3.31 39.31
C VAL A 558 22.75 2.28 39.44
N MET A 559 22.73 1.42 40.45
CA MET A 559 23.68 0.30 40.55
C MET A 559 23.46 -0.84 39.55
N HIS A 560 22.30 -0.89 38.89
CA HIS A 560 22.02 -1.85 37.82
C HIS A 560 22.40 -1.32 36.41
N LEU A 561 22.79 -0.05 36.31
CA LEU A 561 23.36 0.57 35.11
C LEU A 561 24.85 0.23 34.99
#